data_5cd022f2d29f5709508863c317591a41
#
_entry.id   5cd022f2d29f5709508863c317591a41
#
_cell.length_a   1.000
_cell.length_b   1.000
_cell.length_c   1.000
_cell.angle_alpha   90.00
_cell.angle_beta   90.00
_cell.angle_gamma   90.00
#
_symmetry.space_group_name_H-M   'P 1'
#
loop_
_entity.id
_entity.type
_entity.pdbx_description
1 polymer ?
#
loop_
_entity_poly.entity_id
_entity_poly.type
_entity_poly.pdbx_seq_one_letter_code
_entity_poly.pdbx_strand_id
1 'polypeptide(L)'
;VYLDGVLFSGGQTQRLMLARALYKDGAILLLDEPTAALDPLAENDIYQKYKDMTAGKTSLFISHRLASTRFCDRIIFIADGRITEEGTHDQLLARGGAYARLFEIQSRYYQEGKAF
;
A
#
# COMPACT_ATOMS: atom_id res chain seq x y z
N VAL A 1 5.13 10.35 -16.93
CA VAL A 1 4.13 11.42 -16.96
C VAL A 1 4.80 12.73 -17.28
N TYR A 2 4.20 13.47 -18.17
CA TYR A 2 4.65 14.81 -18.58
C TYR A 2 3.65 15.86 -18.12
N LEU A 3 4.16 16.98 -17.64
CA LEU A 3 3.39 18.18 -17.40
C LEU A 3 4.20 19.36 -17.94
N ASP A 4 3.64 20.10 -18.92
CA ASP A 4 4.31 21.20 -19.61
C ASP A 4 5.70 20.83 -20.16
N GLY A 5 5.83 19.59 -20.68
CA GLY A 5 7.07 19.07 -21.22
C GLY A 5 8.07 18.57 -20.18
N VAL A 6 7.74 18.59 -18.89
CA VAL A 6 8.59 18.08 -17.82
C VAL A 6 8.33 16.61 -17.55
N LEU A 7 9.39 15.80 -17.52
CA LEU A 7 9.32 14.39 -17.16
C LEU A 7 9.51 14.23 -15.65
N PHE A 8 8.53 13.63 -14.98
CA PHE A 8 8.62 13.31 -13.56
C PHE A 8 9.21 11.91 -13.34
N SER A 9 9.96 11.72 -12.25
CA SER A 9 10.35 10.38 -11.77
C SER A 9 9.11 9.59 -11.35
N GLY A 10 9.24 8.26 -11.20
CA GLY A 10 8.15 7.40 -10.72
C GLY A 10 7.61 7.85 -9.37
N GLY A 11 8.49 8.18 -8.41
CA GLY A 11 8.09 8.67 -7.09
C GLY A 11 7.39 10.03 -7.15
N GLN A 12 7.89 10.96 -7.97
CA GLN A 12 7.24 12.25 -8.18
C GLN A 12 5.87 12.11 -8.83
N THR A 13 5.74 11.22 -9.81
CA THR A 13 4.46 10.92 -10.46
C THR A 13 3.46 10.39 -9.44
N GLN A 14 3.85 9.47 -8.58
CA GLN A 14 2.96 8.91 -7.55
C GLN A 14 2.52 9.95 -6.53
N ARG A 15 3.41 10.82 -6.08
CA ARG A 15 3.06 11.93 -5.18
C ARG A 15 2.10 12.92 -5.84
N LEU A 16 2.30 13.22 -7.11
CA LEU A 16 1.42 14.11 -7.87
C LEU A 16 0.02 13.49 -8.02
N MET A 17 -0.06 12.20 -8.32
CA MET A 17 -1.34 11.48 -8.41
C MET A 17 -2.07 11.45 -7.07
N LEU A 18 -1.35 11.26 -5.97
CA LEU A 18 -1.93 11.34 -4.64
C LEU A 18 -2.46 12.74 -4.33
N ALA A 19 -1.67 13.78 -4.59
CA ALA A 19 -2.08 15.16 -4.39
C ALA A 19 -3.35 15.48 -5.17
N ARG A 20 -3.44 14.99 -6.41
CA ARG A 20 -4.63 15.12 -7.26
C ARG A 20 -5.86 14.46 -6.63
N ALA A 21 -5.71 13.24 -6.12
CA ALA A 21 -6.80 12.49 -5.49
C ALA A 21 -7.29 13.19 -4.22
N LEU A 22 -6.37 13.70 -3.40
CA LEU A 22 -6.69 14.45 -2.18
C LEU A 22 -7.35 15.80 -2.49
N TYR A 23 -6.88 16.49 -3.52
CA TYR A 23 -7.47 17.77 -3.95
C TYR A 23 -8.93 17.60 -4.38
N LYS A 24 -9.25 16.49 -5.06
CA LYS A 24 -10.61 16.15 -5.44
C LYS A 24 -11.55 15.95 -4.25
N ASP A 25 -11.01 15.54 -3.12
CA ASP A 25 -11.72 15.34 -1.84
C ASP A 25 -12.96 14.42 -1.96
N GLY A 26 -12.82 13.32 -2.70
CA GLY A 26 -13.88 12.33 -2.83
C GLY A 26 -14.15 11.59 -1.50
N ALA A 27 -15.35 11.08 -1.34
CA ALA A 27 -15.73 10.28 -0.17
C ALA A 27 -14.98 8.93 -0.10
N ILE A 28 -14.60 8.39 -1.24
CA ILE A 28 -13.86 7.14 -1.38
C ILE A 28 -12.55 7.42 -2.12
N LEU A 29 -11.45 6.97 -1.55
CA LEU A 29 -10.12 7.08 -2.14
C LEU A 29 -9.65 5.69 -2.60
N LEU A 30 -9.33 5.57 -3.88
CA LEU A 30 -8.78 4.34 -4.46
C LEU A 30 -7.30 4.54 -4.78
N LEU A 31 -6.43 3.73 -4.19
CA LEU A 31 -4.99 3.78 -4.36
C LEU A 31 -4.48 2.43 -4.85
N ASP A 32 -4.08 2.38 -6.12
CA ASP A 32 -3.56 1.17 -6.76
C ASP A 32 -2.03 1.25 -6.79
N GLU A 33 -1.37 0.37 -6.04
CA GLU A 33 0.09 0.32 -5.91
C GLU A 33 0.72 1.71 -5.67
N PRO A 34 0.23 2.48 -4.67
CA PRO A 34 0.59 3.90 -4.56
C PRO A 34 2.05 4.16 -4.21
N THR A 35 2.78 3.13 -3.78
CA THR A 35 4.19 3.25 -3.37
C THR A 35 5.13 2.37 -4.18
N ALA A 36 4.68 1.81 -5.31
CA ALA A 36 5.45 0.86 -6.10
C ALA A 36 6.80 1.39 -6.59
N ALA A 37 6.92 2.70 -6.82
CA ALA A 37 8.16 3.35 -7.30
C ALA A 37 9.03 3.89 -6.15
N LEU A 38 8.67 3.67 -4.89
CA LEU A 38 9.38 4.18 -3.72
C LEU A 38 10.27 3.12 -3.10
N ASP A 39 11.39 3.56 -2.48
CA ASP A 39 12.18 2.69 -1.63
C ASP A 39 11.45 2.43 -0.29
N PRO A 40 11.90 1.41 0.50
CA PRO A 40 11.21 1.03 1.73
C PRO A 40 11.08 2.15 2.79
N LEU A 41 12.08 3.03 2.90
CA LEU A 41 12.03 4.13 3.86
C LEU A 41 11.02 5.19 3.43
N ALA A 42 11.09 5.59 2.16
CA ALA A 42 10.13 6.55 1.58
C ALA A 42 8.70 5.98 1.61
N GLU A 43 8.55 4.70 1.37
CA GLU A 43 7.27 4.01 1.45
C GLU A 43 6.64 4.11 2.84
N ASN A 44 7.41 3.81 3.90
CA ASN A 44 6.92 3.90 5.27
C ASN A 44 6.45 5.32 5.62
N ASP A 45 7.22 6.34 5.26
CA ASP A 45 6.86 7.74 5.51
C ASP A 45 5.57 8.13 4.78
N ILE A 46 5.41 7.68 3.55
CA ILE A 46 4.21 7.92 2.76
C ILE A 46 2.98 7.25 3.38
N TYR A 47 3.10 6.02 3.86
CA TYR A 47 1.97 5.33 4.51
C TYR A 47 1.52 6.01 5.80
N GLN A 48 2.44 6.55 6.60
CA GLN A 48 2.07 7.34 7.77
C GLN A 48 1.27 8.58 7.35
N LYS A 49 1.70 9.25 6.29
CA LYS A 49 0.98 10.40 5.74
C LYS A 49 -0.39 10.02 5.18
N TYR A 50 -0.49 8.88 4.48
CA TYR A 50 -1.78 8.37 3.98
C TYR A 50 -2.77 8.12 5.10
N LYS A 51 -2.33 7.53 6.18
CA LYS A 51 -3.17 7.26 7.34
C LYS A 51 -3.76 8.56 7.90
N ASP A 52 -2.94 9.60 8.04
CA ASP A 52 -3.38 10.89 8.54
C ASP A 52 -4.33 11.59 7.57
N MET A 53 -4.01 11.56 6.28
CA MET A 53 -4.78 12.24 5.23
C MET A 53 -6.12 11.56 4.92
N THR A 54 -6.23 10.25 5.13
CA THR A 54 -7.44 9.48 4.85
C THR A 54 -8.32 9.29 6.08
N ALA A 55 -7.96 9.88 7.21
CA ALA A 55 -8.77 9.84 8.43
C ALA A 55 -10.18 10.39 8.14
N GLY A 56 -11.20 9.61 8.51
CA GLY A 56 -12.60 9.96 8.25
C GLY A 56 -13.10 9.66 6.83
N LYS A 57 -12.24 9.09 5.97
CA LYS A 57 -12.63 8.67 4.61
C LYS A 57 -12.55 7.16 4.46
N THR A 58 -13.31 6.62 3.51
CA THR A 58 -13.14 5.24 3.08
C THR A 58 -12.02 5.18 2.04
N SER A 59 -11.00 4.38 2.31
CA SER A 59 -9.88 4.20 1.37
C SER A 59 -9.67 2.72 1.06
N LEU A 60 -9.36 2.45 -0.20
CA LEU A 60 -9.01 1.11 -0.68
C LEU A 60 -7.60 1.16 -1.24
N PHE A 61 -6.70 0.38 -0.65
CA PHE A 61 -5.33 0.21 -1.12
C PHE A 61 -5.20 -1.13 -1.83
N ILE A 62 -4.61 -1.14 -3.01
CA ILE A 62 -4.24 -2.36 -3.71
C ILE A 62 -2.71 -2.41 -3.69
N SER A 63 -2.16 -3.44 -3.06
CA SER A 63 -0.72 -3.62 -2.96
C SER A 63 -0.33 -5.08 -2.81
N HIS A 64 0.82 -5.44 -3.36
CA HIS A 64 1.49 -6.71 -3.10
C HIS A 64 2.63 -6.58 -2.07
N ARG A 65 2.87 -5.37 -1.57
CA ARG A 65 3.86 -5.08 -0.51
C ARG A 65 3.18 -5.10 0.85
N LEU A 66 3.36 -6.17 1.60
CA LEU A 66 2.60 -6.39 2.84
C LEU A 66 3.09 -5.58 4.04
N ALA A 67 4.27 -4.95 3.94
CA ALA A 67 4.76 -4.08 5.02
C ALA A 67 3.79 -2.95 5.36
N SER A 68 3.00 -2.50 4.39
CA SER A 68 2.02 -1.42 4.54
C SER A 68 0.66 -1.89 5.03
N THR A 69 0.35 -3.16 4.91
CA THR A 69 -1.00 -3.67 5.21
C THR A 69 -1.34 -3.66 6.69
N ARG A 70 -0.34 -3.65 7.58
CA ARG A 70 -0.57 -3.56 9.03
C ARG A 70 -1.28 -2.26 9.46
N PHE A 71 -1.26 -1.24 8.62
CA PHE A 71 -1.95 0.03 8.88
C PHE A 71 -3.41 0.02 8.44
N CYS A 72 -3.83 -1.01 7.73
CA CYS A 72 -5.21 -1.13 7.27
C CYS A 72 -6.13 -1.67 8.36
N ASP A 73 -7.35 -1.15 8.41
CA ASP A 73 -8.37 -1.63 9.35
C ASP A 73 -8.88 -3.01 8.95
N ARG A 74 -8.83 -3.31 7.67
CA ARG A 74 -9.31 -4.58 7.11
C ARG A 74 -8.47 -4.95 5.90
N ILE A 75 -8.06 -6.20 5.84
CA ILE A 75 -7.28 -6.76 4.73
C ILE A 75 -8.13 -7.83 4.06
N ILE A 76 -8.17 -7.77 2.74
CA ILE A 76 -8.81 -8.78 1.90
C ILE A 76 -7.71 -9.41 1.05
N PHE A 77 -7.46 -10.68 1.26
CA PHE A 77 -6.47 -11.44 0.52
C PHE A 77 -7.16 -12.23 -0.60
N ILE A 78 -6.75 -11.94 -1.83
CA ILE A 78 -7.34 -12.53 -3.03
C ILE A 78 -6.34 -13.48 -3.67
N ALA A 79 -6.78 -14.69 -3.95
CA ALA A 79 -6.02 -15.69 -4.70
C ALA A 79 -6.97 -16.46 -5.61
N ASP A 80 -6.51 -16.77 -6.82
CA ASP A 80 -7.28 -17.51 -7.83
C ASP A 80 -8.67 -16.89 -8.10
N GLY A 81 -8.75 -15.57 -8.12
CA GLY A 81 -9.97 -14.82 -8.37
C GLY A 81 -10.99 -14.85 -7.23
N ARG A 82 -10.58 -15.27 -6.04
CA ARG A 82 -11.48 -15.40 -4.89
C ARG A 82 -10.89 -14.74 -3.65
N ILE A 83 -11.75 -14.28 -2.75
CA ILE A 83 -11.35 -13.87 -1.40
C ILE A 83 -11.09 -15.14 -0.60
N THR A 84 -9.83 -15.35 -0.23
CA THR A 84 -9.41 -16.54 0.52
C THR A 84 -9.21 -16.27 2.00
N GLU A 85 -8.84 -15.04 2.36
CA GLU A 85 -8.65 -14.63 3.76
C GLU A 85 -9.11 -13.19 3.92
N GLU A 86 -9.63 -12.88 5.10
CA GLU A 86 -10.11 -11.56 5.43
C GLU A 86 -9.97 -11.31 6.94
N GLY A 87 -9.52 -10.11 7.31
CA GLY A 87 -9.36 -9.72 8.71
C GLY A 87 -8.38 -8.58 8.89
N THR A 88 -7.99 -8.35 10.13
CA THR A 88 -6.88 -7.43 10.44
C THR A 88 -5.54 -8.13 10.20
N HIS A 89 -4.47 -7.33 10.16
CA HIS A 89 -3.11 -7.87 10.07
C HIS A 89 -2.83 -8.93 11.14
N ASP A 90 -3.14 -8.62 12.38
CA ASP A 90 -2.88 -9.55 13.50
C ASP A 90 -3.72 -10.82 13.41
N GLN A 91 -4.98 -10.70 13.00
CA GLN A 91 -5.86 -11.85 12.80
C GLN A 91 -5.34 -12.78 11.70
N LEU A 92 -4.87 -12.21 10.60
CA LEU A 92 -4.34 -12.99 9.47
C LEU A 92 -2.99 -13.64 9.81
N LEU A 93 -2.13 -12.99 10.58
CA LEU A 93 -0.91 -13.60 11.09
C LEU A 93 -1.22 -14.78 12.04
N ALA A 94 -2.15 -14.59 12.96
CA ALA A 94 -2.57 -15.63 13.90
C ALA A 94 -3.19 -16.84 13.19
N ARG A 95 -3.88 -16.60 12.08
CA ARG A 95 -4.45 -17.66 11.25
C ARG A 95 -3.38 -18.57 10.62
N GLY A 96 -2.18 -18.04 10.35
CA GLY A 96 -1.09 -18.82 9.78
C GLY A 96 -1.31 -19.31 8.35
N GLY A 97 -2.17 -18.64 7.59
CA GLY A 97 -2.50 -19.00 6.21
C GLY A 97 -1.54 -18.40 5.18
N ALA A 98 -2.04 -18.22 3.96
CA ALA A 98 -1.24 -17.71 2.84
C ALA A 98 -0.73 -16.29 3.08
N TYR A 99 -1.56 -15.42 3.68
CA TYR A 99 -1.14 -14.07 4.03
C TYR A 99 0.06 -14.07 5.00
N ALA A 100 -0.02 -14.83 6.09
CA ALA A 100 1.04 -14.92 7.08
C ALA A 100 2.35 -15.42 6.46
N ARG A 101 2.25 -16.41 5.59
CA ARG A 101 3.39 -16.99 4.88
C ARG A 101 4.06 -15.99 3.95
N LEU A 102 3.25 -15.27 3.17
CA LEU A 102 3.76 -14.24 2.27
C LEU A 102 4.39 -13.07 3.04
N PHE A 103 3.77 -12.66 4.14
CA PHE A 103 4.31 -11.61 5.02
C PHE A 103 5.67 -12.02 5.59
N GLU A 104 5.82 -13.25 6.04
CA GLU A 104 7.09 -13.78 6.54
C GLU A 104 8.18 -13.75 5.46
N ILE A 105 7.87 -14.20 4.26
CA ILE A 105 8.81 -14.20 3.14
C ILE A 105 9.27 -12.77 2.82
N GLN A 106 8.36 -11.83 2.70
CA GLN A 106 8.70 -10.44 2.42
C GLN A 106 9.51 -9.80 3.55
N SER A 107 9.19 -10.10 4.80
CA SER A 107 9.94 -9.59 5.96
C SER A 107 11.38 -10.06 5.97
N ARG A 108 11.65 -11.30 5.60
CA ARG A 108 13.01 -11.83 5.48
C ARG A 108 13.82 -11.07 4.41
N TYR A 109 13.23 -10.80 3.25
CA TYR A 109 13.89 -10.03 2.20
C TYR A 109 14.26 -8.63 2.68
N TYR A 110 13.40 -7.96 3.41
CA TYR A 110 13.70 -6.65 3.97
C TYR A 110 14.84 -6.71 5.00
N GLN A 111 14.86 -7.72 5.86
CA GLN A 111 15.92 -7.92 6.86
C GLN A 111 17.28 -8.22 6.22
N GLU A 112 17.29 -8.92 5.10
CA GLU A 112 18.50 -9.23 4.34
C GLU A 112 18.98 -8.05 3.46
N GLY A 113 18.29 -6.92 3.51
CA GLY A 113 18.61 -5.74 2.70
C GLY A 113 18.31 -5.89 1.22
N LYS A 114 17.49 -6.85 0.85
CA LYS A 114 17.06 -7.05 -0.54
C LYS A 114 15.81 -6.25 -0.84
N ALA A 115 15.76 -5.63 -2.01
CA ALA A 115 14.59 -4.89 -2.50
C ALA A 115 13.66 -5.79 -3.32
N PHE A 116 12.38 -5.51 -3.25
CA PHE A 116 11.39 -6.10 -4.12
C PHE A 116 11.17 -5.26 -5.37
#